data_2b9384fca84f18ee8b5651e7c778dcdc
#
_entry.id   2b9384fca84f18ee8b5651e7c778dcdc
#
_cell.length_a   1.000
_cell.length_b   1.000
_cell.length_c   1.000
_cell.angle_alpha   90.00
_cell.angle_beta   90.00
_cell.angle_gamma   90.00
#
_symmetry.space_group_name_H-M   'P 1'
#
loop_
_entity.id
_entity.type
_entity.pdbx_description
1 polymer ?
#
loop_
_entity_poly.entity_id
_entity_poly.type
_entity_poly.pdbx_seq_one_letter_code
_entity_poly.pdbx_strand_id
1 'polypeptide(L)'
;MSWNDLFVNMDNTNFFNFSFLPKYGSAFVRGFEYTLLLAVVSVLLAVIPALLLAMMRLSKIKPIKWFAGAYIAVFRSTPMLVQLSIIYFGLFHYISLPRTLLFGFIAINRFIPGVVALALNLSLIHISEPTRHAQI
;
A
#
# COMPACT_ATOMS: atom_id res chain seq x y z
N MET A 1 -1.18 20.88 24.65
CA MET A 1 -2.51 21.11 24.05
C MET A 1 -3.50 20.45 24.98
N SER A 2 -4.21 21.25 25.79
CA SER A 2 -5.16 20.73 26.77
C SER A 2 -6.51 20.53 26.10
N TRP A 3 -7.30 19.56 26.59
CA TRP A 3 -8.66 19.34 26.10
C TRP A 3 -9.54 20.59 26.16
N ASN A 4 -9.27 21.48 27.10
CA ASN A 4 -9.99 22.74 27.25
C ASN A 4 -9.73 23.72 26.09
N ASP A 5 -8.52 23.67 25.47
CA ASP A 5 -8.18 24.56 24.34
C ASP A 5 -8.96 24.18 23.07
N LEU A 6 -9.41 22.92 22.98
CA LEU A 6 -10.27 22.44 21.89
C LEU A 6 -11.71 22.95 22.02
N PHE A 7 -12.20 23.15 23.26
CA PHE A 7 -13.59 23.52 23.50
C PHE A 7 -13.79 25.04 23.65
N VAL A 8 -12.78 25.78 24.11
CA VAL A 8 -12.85 27.25 24.27
C VAL A 8 -12.94 27.97 22.91
N ASN A 9 -12.45 27.36 21.83
CA ASN A 9 -12.58 27.89 20.47
C ASN A 9 -13.89 27.49 19.76
N MET A 10 -14.79 26.77 20.42
CA MET A 10 -16.09 26.39 19.83
C MET A 10 -17.14 27.51 19.93
N ASP A 11 -16.88 28.57 20.67
CA ASP A 11 -17.86 29.69 20.88
C ASP A 11 -17.97 30.70 19.71
N ASN A 12 -17.15 30.55 18.68
CA ASN A 12 -17.28 31.33 17.46
C ASN A 12 -17.83 30.47 16.29
N THR A 13 -19.15 30.33 16.28
CA THR A 13 -20.09 30.21 15.13
C THR A 13 -19.65 29.50 13.83
N ASN A 14 -18.49 28.92 13.71
CA ASN A 14 -18.06 28.17 12.54
C ASN A 14 -17.91 26.70 12.91
N PHE A 15 -18.92 25.91 12.59
CA PHE A 15 -18.97 24.46 12.75
C PHE A 15 -17.79 23.75 12.06
N PHE A 16 -17.11 24.46 11.15
CA PHE A 16 -15.92 24.00 10.44
C PHE A 16 -14.79 25.02 10.59
N ASN A 17 -13.86 24.75 11.51
CA ASN A 17 -12.68 25.59 11.65
C ASN A 17 -11.59 25.16 10.67
N PHE A 18 -11.51 25.81 9.52
CA PHE A 18 -10.49 25.55 8.49
C PHE A 18 -9.15 26.29 8.71
N SER A 19 -8.95 26.89 9.87
CA SER A 19 -7.73 27.66 10.16
C SER A 19 -6.44 26.81 10.16
N PHE A 20 -6.58 25.48 10.23
CA PHE A 20 -5.46 24.54 10.11
C PHE A 20 -4.99 24.36 8.65
N LEU A 21 -5.86 24.64 7.66
CA LEU A 21 -5.55 24.41 6.24
C LEU A 21 -4.32 25.18 5.77
N PRO A 22 -4.18 26.49 6.01
CA PRO A 22 -2.97 27.22 5.56
C PRO A 22 -1.72 26.76 6.31
N LYS A 23 -1.84 26.30 7.56
CA LYS A 23 -0.71 25.84 8.37
C LYS A 23 -0.19 24.46 7.91
N TYR A 24 -1.07 23.56 7.51
CA TYR A 24 -0.73 22.19 7.12
C TYR A 24 -0.90 21.90 5.62
N GLY A 25 -1.32 22.88 4.83
CA GLY A 25 -1.58 22.73 3.41
C GLY A 25 -0.37 22.19 2.62
N SER A 26 0.82 22.67 2.93
CA SER A 26 2.06 22.18 2.30
C SER A 26 2.36 20.71 2.64
N ALA A 27 2.07 20.29 3.86
CA ALA A 27 2.23 18.89 4.27
C ALA A 27 1.19 17.99 3.57
N PHE A 28 -0.02 18.51 3.37
CA PHE A 28 -1.10 17.81 2.66
C PHE A 28 -0.75 17.57 1.20
N VAL A 29 -0.26 18.59 0.50
CA VAL A 29 0.17 18.49 -0.90
C VAL A 29 1.31 17.49 -1.06
N ARG A 30 2.34 17.56 -0.22
CA ARG A 30 3.44 16.59 -0.24
C ARG A 30 2.98 15.17 0.04
N GLY A 31 2.06 14.99 0.99
CA GLY A 31 1.48 13.67 1.28
C GLY A 31 0.68 13.13 0.09
N PHE A 32 -0.05 13.98 -0.60
CA PHE A 32 -0.80 13.62 -1.79
C PHE A 32 0.13 13.20 -2.94
N GLU A 33 1.15 13.99 -3.24
CA GLU A 33 2.17 13.66 -4.25
C GLU A 33 2.86 12.33 -3.95
N TYR A 34 3.24 12.12 -2.68
CA TYR A 34 3.86 10.86 -2.24
C TYR A 34 2.93 9.67 -2.44
N THR A 35 1.67 9.80 -2.06
CA THR A 35 0.66 8.74 -2.20
C THR A 35 0.39 8.41 -3.66
N LEU A 36 0.30 9.43 -4.51
CA LEU A 36 0.04 9.26 -5.93
C LEU A 36 1.20 8.54 -6.63
N LEU A 37 2.42 8.97 -6.33
CA LEU A 37 3.63 8.35 -6.89
C LEU A 37 3.79 6.90 -6.40
N LEU A 38 3.56 6.65 -5.12
CA LEU A 38 3.59 5.31 -4.54
C LEU A 38 2.53 4.41 -5.18
N ALA A 39 1.32 4.90 -5.39
CA ALA A 39 0.25 4.16 -6.02
C ALA A 39 0.59 3.79 -7.48
N VAL A 40 1.02 4.76 -8.28
CA VAL A 40 1.35 4.53 -9.70
C VAL A 40 2.50 3.52 -9.83
N VAL A 41 3.58 3.71 -9.08
CA VAL A 41 4.73 2.80 -9.13
C VAL A 41 4.35 1.40 -8.67
N SER A 42 3.53 1.29 -7.62
CA SER A 42 3.06 -0.01 -7.11
C SER A 42 2.17 -0.75 -8.11
N VAL A 43 1.28 -0.04 -8.81
CA VAL A 43 0.43 -0.64 -9.85
C VAL A 43 1.28 -1.17 -11.00
N LEU A 44 2.24 -0.39 -11.49
CA LEU A 44 3.12 -0.82 -12.57
C LEU A 44 3.97 -2.04 -12.18
N LEU A 45 4.52 -2.03 -10.97
CA LEU A 45 5.29 -3.18 -10.47
C LEU A 45 4.39 -4.40 -10.18
N ALA A 46 3.13 -4.21 -9.83
CA ALA A 46 2.20 -5.30 -9.55
C ALA A 46 1.90 -6.18 -10.78
N VAL A 47 2.02 -5.64 -11.98
CA VAL A 47 1.78 -6.39 -13.22
C VAL A 47 2.71 -7.60 -13.35
N ILE A 48 3.98 -7.45 -12.98
CA ILE A 48 4.98 -8.52 -13.09
C ILE A 48 4.59 -9.74 -12.21
N PRO A 49 4.44 -9.61 -10.89
CA PRO A 49 4.06 -10.76 -10.06
C PRO A 49 2.64 -11.26 -10.37
N ALA A 50 1.73 -10.39 -10.83
CA ALA A 50 0.41 -10.80 -11.28
C ALA A 50 0.48 -11.77 -12.45
N LEU A 51 1.26 -11.43 -13.49
CA LEU A 51 1.48 -12.30 -14.65
C LEU A 51 2.15 -13.62 -14.25
N LEU A 52 3.18 -13.58 -13.41
CA LEU A 52 3.86 -14.79 -12.93
C LEU A 52 2.90 -15.73 -12.19
N LEU A 53 2.12 -15.20 -11.26
CA LEU A 53 1.15 -15.97 -10.51
C LEU A 53 0.02 -16.52 -11.41
N ALA A 54 -0.43 -15.74 -12.39
CA ALA A 54 -1.41 -16.20 -13.37
C ALA A 54 -0.88 -17.37 -14.20
N MET A 55 0.34 -17.27 -14.70
CA MET A 55 0.99 -18.35 -15.45
C MET A 55 1.20 -19.60 -14.58
N MET A 56 1.62 -19.43 -13.32
CA MET A 56 1.75 -20.55 -12.38
C MET A 56 0.41 -21.23 -12.11
N ARG A 57 -0.69 -20.47 -12.03
CA ARG A 57 -2.03 -21.02 -11.80
C ARG A 57 -2.58 -21.77 -13.01
N LEU A 58 -2.21 -21.34 -14.22
CA LEU A 58 -2.57 -22.01 -15.49
C LEU A 58 -1.67 -23.21 -15.82
N SER A 59 -0.59 -23.38 -15.09
CA SER A 59 0.36 -24.48 -15.32
C SER A 59 -0.33 -25.83 -15.16
N LYS A 60 0.04 -26.78 -16.03
CA LYS A 60 -0.37 -28.20 -15.95
C LYS A 60 0.34 -28.95 -14.80
N ILE A 61 1.39 -28.38 -14.25
CA ILE A 61 2.19 -28.98 -13.18
C ILE A 61 1.47 -28.76 -11.83
N LYS A 62 0.96 -29.83 -11.27
CA LYS A 62 0.15 -29.82 -10.03
C LYS A 62 0.82 -29.09 -8.84
N PRO A 63 2.12 -29.31 -8.50
CA PRO A 63 2.76 -28.62 -7.36
C PRO A 63 2.87 -27.11 -7.57
N ILE A 64 3.12 -26.64 -8.79
CA ILE A 64 3.20 -25.20 -9.10
C ILE A 64 1.83 -24.54 -8.94
N LYS A 65 0.80 -25.19 -9.46
CA LYS A 65 -0.59 -24.71 -9.32
C LYS A 65 -1.03 -24.67 -7.85
N TRP A 66 -0.66 -25.68 -7.08
CA TRP A 66 -0.98 -25.74 -5.65
C TRP A 66 -0.28 -24.64 -4.86
N PHE A 67 1.02 -24.41 -5.13
CA PHE A 67 1.79 -23.34 -4.50
C PHE A 67 1.18 -21.95 -4.77
N ALA A 68 0.86 -21.65 -6.03
CA ALA A 68 0.20 -20.41 -6.39
C ALA A 68 -1.15 -20.26 -5.72
N GLY A 69 -1.94 -21.33 -5.63
CA GLY A 69 -3.22 -21.35 -4.93
C GLY A 69 -3.09 -21.08 -3.44
N ALA A 70 -2.13 -21.71 -2.77
CA ALA A 70 -1.85 -21.52 -1.34
C ALA A 70 -1.39 -20.08 -1.08
N TYR A 71 -0.48 -19.55 -1.89
CA TYR A 71 -0.03 -18.16 -1.80
C TYR A 71 -1.22 -17.18 -1.89
N ILE A 72 -2.04 -17.31 -2.92
CA ILE A 72 -3.22 -16.47 -3.11
C ILE A 72 -4.19 -16.59 -1.93
N ALA A 73 -4.44 -17.81 -1.43
CA ALA A 73 -5.34 -18.04 -0.31
C ALA A 73 -4.85 -17.35 0.97
N VAL A 74 -3.57 -17.48 1.32
CA VAL A 74 -2.98 -16.84 2.50
C VAL A 74 -3.08 -15.31 2.41
N PHE A 75 -2.70 -14.73 1.27
CA PHE A 75 -2.75 -13.28 1.10
C PHE A 75 -4.17 -12.72 1.05
N ARG A 76 -5.16 -13.48 0.55
CA ARG A 76 -6.56 -13.04 0.54
C ARG A 76 -7.24 -13.19 1.90
N SER A 77 -6.80 -14.12 2.72
CA SER A 77 -7.38 -14.35 4.05
C SER A 77 -6.85 -13.38 5.12
N THR A 78 -5.71 -12.72 4.85
CA THR A 78 -5.11 -11.76 5.80
C THR A 78 -5.48 -10.32 5.45
N PRO A 79 -5.78 -9.47 6.46
CA PRO A 79 -6.02 -8.04 6.23
C PRO A 79 -4.80 -7.37 5.61
N MET A 80 -5.04 -6.46 4.63
CA MET A 80 -3.98 -5.74 3.92
C MET A 80 -2.99 -5.03 4.84
N LEU A 81 -3.48 -4.44 5.94
CA LEU A 81 -2.63 -3.74 6.92
C LEU A 81 -1.65 -4.69 7.62
N VAL A 82 -2.08 -5.93 7.91
CA VAL A 82 -1.23 -6.95 8.54
C VAL A 82 -0.13 -7.37 7.57
N GLN A 83 -0.45 -7.60 6.30
CA GLN A 83 0.52 -7.94 5.26
C GLN A 83 1.56 -6.84 5.07
N LEU A 84 1.09 -5.59 4.98
CA LEU A 84 1.96 -4.42 4.86
C LEU A 84 2.91 -4.32 6.07
N SER A 85 2.40 -4.57 7.28
CA SER A 85 3.20 -4.55 8.50
C SER A 85 4.24 -5.68 8.52
N ILE A 86 3.88 -6.88 8.12
CA ILE A 86 4.81 -8.03 8.07
C ILE A 86 5.92 -7.76 7.05
N ILE A 87 5.57 -7.26 5.87
CA ILE A 87 6.57 -6.97 4.83
C ILE A 87 7.45 -5.79 5.26
N TYR A 88 6.85 -4.72 5.75
CA TYR A 88 7.57 -3.51 6.14
C TYR A 88 8.50 -3.74 7.33
N PHE A 89 8.00 -4.33 8.42
CA PHE A 89 8.77 -4.54 9.65
C PHE A 89 9.52 -5.87 9.66
N GLY A 90 8.97 -6.93 9.05
CA GLY A 90 9.59 -8.24 9.03
C GLY A 90 10.70 -8.35 7.99
N LEU A 91 10.39 -8.16 6.71
CA LEU A 91 11.34 -8.38 5.62
C LEU A 91 12.37 -7.25 5.54
N PHE A 92 11.92 -6.01 5.55
CA PHE A 92 12.80 -4.85 5.36
C PHE A 92 13.52 -4.38 6.63
N HIS A 93 13.19 -4.92 7.81
CA HIS A 93 13.98 -4.68 9.02
C HIS A 93 15.40 -5.25 8.90
N TYR A 94 15.53 -6.40 8.24
CA TYR A 94 16.83 -7.07 8.02
C TYR A 94 17.61 -6.51 6.82
N ILE A 95 16.94 -5.78 5.93
CA ILE A 95 17.57 -5.20 4.75
C ILE A 95 17.88 -3.73 5.03
N SER A 96 19.17 -3.41 5.24
CA SER A 96 19.64 -2.04 5.42
C SER A 96 19.56 -1.25 4.12
N LEU A 97 18.43 -0.61 3.85
CA LEU A 97 18.30 0.28 2.70
C LEU A 97 18.93 1.66 2.99
N PRO A 98 19.62 2.25 2.02
CA PRO A 98 20.21 3.58 2.19
C PRO A 98 19.14 4.63 2.46
N ARG A 99 19.42 5.56 3.38
CA ARG A 99 18.54 6.69 3.71
C ARG A 99 18.68 7.84 2.71
N THR A 100 18.88 7.53 1.45
CA THR A 100 18.96 8.53 0.39
C THR A 100 17.55 9.02 0.02
N LEU A 101 17.48 10.30 -0.34
CA LEU A 101 16.23 10.91 -0.77
C LEU A 101 16.12 10.76 -2.29
N LEU A 102 15.02 10.16 -2.74
CA LEU A 102 14.64 10.14 -4.15
C LEU A 102 13.84 11.43 -4.42
N PHE A 103 14.22 12.17 -5.46
CA PHE A 103 13.58 13.47 -5.79
C PHE A 103 13.60 14.50 -4.63
N GLY A 104 14.52 14.39 -3.68
CA GLY A 104 14.71 15.35 -2.59
C GLY A 104 13.70 15.27 -1.42
N PHE A 105 12.61 14.53 -1.56
CA PHE A 105 11.57 14.42 -0.51
C PHE A 105 11.13 12.99 -0.18
N ILE A 106 11.47 12.00 -1.00
CA ILE A 106 11.06 10.61 -0.81
C ILE A 106 12.21 9.80 -0.21
N ALA A 107 12.07 9.33 1.01
CA ALA A 107 13.05 8.47 1.64
C ALA A 107 12.96 7.05 1.04
N ILE A 108 13.99 6.60 0.33
CA ILE A 108 14.05 5.29 -0.34
C ILE A 108 13.79 4.14 0.63
N ASN A 109 14.35 4.21 1.82
CA ASN A 109 14.18 3.19 2.86
C ASN A 109 12.72 2.98 3.32
N ARG A 110 11.84 3.94 3.07
CA ARG A 110 10.41 3.85 3.38
C ARG A 110 9.56 3.58 2.13
N PHE A 111 10.00 4.12 1.01
CA PHE A 111 9.28 4.03 -0.25
C PHE A 111 9.31 2.61 -0.84
N ILE A 112 10.49 2.00 -0.91
CA ILE A 112 10.67 0.66 -1.49
C ILE A 112 9.84 -0.41 -0.77
N PRO A 113 9.88 -0.52 0.59
CA PRO A 113 9.03 -1.47 1.29
C PRO A 113 7.54 -1.26 1.04
N GLY A 114 7.10 0.00 1.01
CA GLY A 114 5.72 0.34 0.70
C GLY A 114 5.30 -0.09 -0.71
N VAL A 115 6.13 0.20 -1.71
CA VAL A 115 5.89 -0.20 -3.10
C VAL A 115 5.82 -1.72 -3.23
N VAL A 116 6.78 -2.45 -2.66
CA VAL A 116 6.81 -3.91 -2.73
C VAL A 116 5.58 -4.53 -2.07
N ALA A 117 5.23 -4.07 -0.88
CA ALA A 117 4.06 -4.57 -0.15
C ALA A 117 2.75 -4.31 -0.92
N LEU A 118 2.59 -3.11 -1.46
CA LEU A 118 1.43 -2.75 -2.27
C LEU A 118 1.40 -3.50 -3.60
N ALA A 119 2.53 -3.65 -4.28
CA ALA A 119 2.62 -4.36 -5.55
C ALA A 119 2.24 -5.83 -5.39
N LEU A 120 2.73 -6.50 -4.34
CA LEU A 120 2.35 -7.88 -4.04
C LEU A 120 0.86 -8.02 -3.75
N ASN A 121 0.28 -7.06 -3.03
CA ASN A 121 -1.14 -7.07 -2.72
C ASN A 121 -2.01 -6.81 -3.96
N LEU A 122 -1.68 -5.78 -4.75
CA LEU A 122 -2.37 -5.44 -5.99
C LEU A 122 -2.30 -6.55 -7.03
N SER A 123 -1.17 -7.29 -7.10
CA SER A 123 -1.02 -8.42 -8.02
C SER A 123 -2.09 -9.50 -7.80
N LEU A 124 -2.53 -9.68 -6.55
CA LEU A 124 -3.59 -10.65 -6.20
C LEU A 124 -4.98 -10.19 -6.63
N ILE A 125 -5.24 -8.89 -6.63
CA ILE A 125 -6.51 -8.32 -7.06
C ILE A 125 -6.69 -8.55 -8.56
N HIS A 126 -5.65 -8.31 -9.36
CA HIS A 126 -5.68 -8.52 -10.81
C HIS A 126 -5.92 -9.98 -11.23
N ILE A 127 -5.54 -10.95 -10.38
CA ILE A 127 -5.76 -12.38 -10.66
C ILE A 127 -7.16 -12.83 -10.22
N SER A 128 -7.74 -12.19 -9.23
CA SER A 128 -9.00 -12.64 -8.63
C SER A 128 -10.25 -12.19 -9.38
N GLU A 129 -10.21 -11.09 -10.11
CA GLU A 129 -11.37 -10.58 -10.83
C GLU A 129 -11.86 -11.47 -12.00
N PRO A 130 -11.00 -11.96 -12.90
CA PRO A 130 -11.48 -12.76 -14.04
C PRO A 130 -12.05 -14.13 -13.64
N THR A 131 -11.68 -14.67 -12.45
CA THR A 131 -12.22 -15.95 -11.99
C THR A 131 -13.62 -15.86 -11.39
N ARG A 132 -14.08 -14.66 -11.02
CA ARG A 132 -15.40 -14.45 -10.45
C ARG A 132 -16.49 -14.47 -11.51
N HIS A 133 -16.19 -14.05 -12.73
CA HIS A 133 -17.12 -14.07 -13.86
C HIS A 133 -17.20 -15.41 -14.60
N ALA A 134 -16.27 -16.33 -14.37
CA ALA A 134 -16.27 -17.66 -14.96
C ALA A 134 -17.02 -18.73 -14.14
N GLN A 135 -17.68 -18.34 -13.06
CA GLN A 135 -18.42 -19.25 -12.18
C GLN A 135 -19.94 -18.99 -12.17
N ILE A 136 -20.47 -18.30 -13.17
CA ILE A 136 -21.91 -18.17 -13.41
C ILE A 136 -22.32 -19.06 -14.56
#